data_79f301f98605a61e779cd028666e6f7e
#
_entry.id   79f301f98605a61e779cd028666e6f7e
#
_cell.length_a   1.000
_cell.length_b   1.000
_cell.length_c   1.000
_cell.angle_alpha   90.00
_cell.angle_beta   90.00
_cell.angle_gamma   90.00
#
_symmetry.space_group_name_H-M   'P 1'
#
loop_
_entity.id
_entity.type
_entity.pdbx_description
1 polymer ?
#
loop_
_entity_poly.entity_id
_entity_poly.type
_entity_poly.pdbx_seq_one_letter_code
_entity_poly.pdbx_strand_id
1 'polypeptide(L)'
;DLVEKIYAEGSVDAEGNKRKDIQYIDGIQIQAAILGAEKGHPFMRDCMNYYHDKHFILPDGSLNNKIISPFIFANIAIDYGFKFKDEEQDLKSGLKIYSSSLFASNMELITEKAVAIHCCAGSWRWMPSSSMAYAVQYMKEIIKNILFRLHLRGGKTRGTLK
;
A
#
# COMPACT_ATOMS: atom_id res chain seq x y z
N ASP A 1 -2.08 15.94 -16.85
CA ASP A 1 -1.23 14.79 -16.60
C ASP A 1 -1.90 13.84 -15.62
N LEU A 2 -1.70 12.53 -15.76
CA LEU A 2 -2.36 11.50 -14.96
C LEU A 2 -1.99 11.63 -13.47
N VAL A 3 -0.76 12.05 -13.19
CA VAL A 3 -0.24 12.20 -11.84
C VAL A 3 -0.93 13.37 -11.11
N GLU A 4 -1.15 14.48 -11.76
CA GLU A 4 -1.87 15.63 -11.18
C GLU A 4 -3.33 15.32 -10.88
N LYS A 5 -3.96 14.47 -11.70
CA LYS A 5 -5.35 14.04 -11.47
C LYS A 5 -5.50 13.03 -10.34
N ILE A 6 -4.45 12.31 -9.99
CA ILE A 6 -4.44 11.35 -8.87
C ILE A 6 -4.47 12.07 -7.52
N TYR A 7 -3.86 13.25 -7.43
CA TYR A 7 -3.65 14.00 -6.19
C TYR A 7 -4.62 15.19 -6.03
N ALA A 8 -5.71 15.24 -6.80
CA ALA A 8 -6.65 16.35 -6.72
C ALA A 8 -7.34 16.40 -5.35
N GLU A 9 -7.28 17.57 -4.70
CA GLU A 9 -8.00 17.86 -3.47
C GLU A 9 -9.52 17.67 -3.69
N GLY A 10 -10.22 17.08 -2.72
CA GLY A 10 -11.65 16.78 -2.85
C GLY A 10 -11.97 15.56 -3.73
N SER A 11 -11.04 14.62 -3.87
CA SER A 11 -11.23 13.38 -4.65
C SER A 11 -12.29 12.44 -4.06
N VAL A 12 -12.61 12.63 -2.79
CA VAL A 12 -13.53 11.77 -2.01
C VAL A 12 -14.59 12.63 -1.36
N ASP A 13 -15.84 12.16 -1.37
CA ASP A 13 -16.91 12.80 -0.63
C ASP A 13 -16.89 12.47 0.88
N ALA A 14 -17.80 13.06 1.66
CA ALA A 14 -17.87 12.85 3.11
C ALA A 14 -18.17 11.39 3.48
N GLU A 15 -18.83 10.64 2.63
CA GLU A 15 -19.16 9.22 2.78
C GLU A 15 -18.00 8.29 2.41
N GLY A 16 -16.92 8.83 1.81
CA GLY A 16 -15.76 8.08 1.38
C GLY A 16 -15.89 7.50 -0.03
N ASN A 17 -16.82 8.00 -0.85
CA ASN A 17 -16.93 7.59 -2.24
C ASN A 17 -15.95 8.39 -3.12
N LYS A 18 -15.37 7.72 -4.08
CA LYS A 18 -14.54 8.34 -5.10
C LYS A 18 -15.39 9.18 -6.06
N ARG A 19 -14.94 10.38 -6.41
CA ARG A 19 -15.54 11.16 -7.51
C ARG A 19 -15.47 10.40 -8.82
N LYS A 20 -16.50 10.52 -9.65
CA LYS A 20 -16.63 9.77 -10.92
C LYS A 20 -15.62 10.20 -11.99
N ASP A 21 -15.16 11.44 -11.95
CA ASP A 21 -14.22 12.03 -12.90
C ASP A 21 -12.75 11.71 -12.60
N ILE A 22 -12.47 11.04 -11.47
CA ILE A 22 -11.12 10.67 -11.03
C ILE A 22 -10.93 9.17 -11.16
N GLN A 23 -9.83 8.75 -11.78
CA GLN A 23 -9.55 7.33 -11.99
C GLN A 23 -8.96 6.67 -10.74
N TYR A 24 -8.01 7.32 -10.08
CA TYR A 24 -7.33 6.83 -8.87
C TYR A 24 -7.27 7.94 -7.82
N ILE A 25 -7.25 7.54 -6.54
CA ILE A 25 -7.18 8.46 -5.40
C ILE A 25 -5.84 8.27 -4.70
N ASP A 26 -5.20 9.36 -4.32
CA ASP A 26 -4.07 9.33 -3.40
C ASP A 26 -4.54 9.31 -1.93
N GLY A 27 -3.65 8.90 -1.05
CA GLY A 27 -3.88 8.82 0.39
C GLY A 27 -4.34 7.45 0.83
N ILE A 28 -5.64 7.23 0.94
CA ILE A 28 -6.18 5.95 1.43
C ILE A 28 -6.25 4.94 0.30
N GLN A 29 -5.47 3.86 0.42
CA GLN A 29 -5.34 2.79 -0.56
C GLN A 29 -5.32 1.43 0.15
N ILE A 30 -5.55 0.35 -0.59
CA ILE A 30 -5.43 -0.99 -0.05
C ILE A 30 -3.99 -1.47 -0.20
N GLN A 31 -3.30 -1.65 0.93
CA GLN A 31 -1.93 -2.15 0.95
C GLN A 31 -1.85 -3.57 0.38
N ALA A 32 -0.93 -3.79 -0.56
CA ALA A 32 -0.75 -5.07 -1.24
C ALA A 32 0.28 -6.01 -0.55
N ALA A 33 0.82 -5.60 0.61
CA ALA A 33 1.87 -6.37 1.28
C ALA A 33 1.34 -7.56 2.08
N ILE A 34 0.09 -7.48 2.55
CA ILE A 34 -0.55 -8.52 3.35
C ILE A 34 -1.92 -8.79 2.75
N LEU A 35 -2.07 -9.93 2.13
CA LEU A 35 -3.30 -10.41 1.54
C LEU A 35 -3.53 -11.85 1.97
N GLY A 36 -4.77 -12.17 2.32
CA GLY A 36 -5.21 -13.53 2.58
C GLY A 36 -6.53 -13.78 1.87
N ALA A 37 -6.70 -14.93 1.23
CA ALA A 37 -7.93 -15.28 0.57
C ALA A 37 -8.10 -16.81 0.51
N GLU A 38 -9.33 -17.26 0.55
CA GLU A 38 -9.65 -18.62 0.18
C GLU A 38 -9.56 -18.83 -1.34
N LYS A 39 -9.41 -20.06 -1.75
CA LYS A 39 -9.31 -20.41 -3.16
C LYS A 39 -10.55 -19.96 -3.93
N GLY A 40 -10.34 -19.18 -4.99
CA GLY A 40 -11.41 -18.73 -5.89
C GLY A 40 -12.16 -17.49 -5.41
N HIS A 41 -11.68 -16.80 -4.37
CA HIS A 41 -12.32 -15.58 -3.91
C HIS A 41 -12.51 -14.55 -5.05
N PRO A 42 -13.72 -13.99 -5.26
CA PRO A 42 -14.03 -13.19 -6.42
C PRO A 42 -13.17 -11.92 -6.53
N PHE A 43 -12.89 -11.24 -5.44
CA PHE A 43 -12.01 -10.07 -5.43
C PHE A 43 -10.62 -10.39 -5.99
N MET A 44 -10.02 -11.53 -5.60
CA MET A 44 -8.71 -11.94 -6.10
C MET A 44 -8.75 -12.26 -7.59
N ARG A 45 -9.83 -12.86 -8.06
CA ARG A 45 -10.05 -13.11 -9.50
C ARG A 45 -10.14 -11.80 -10.28
N ASP A 46 -10.85 -10.80 -9.77
CA ASP A 46 -10.98 -9.51 -10.42
C ASP A 46 -9.65 -8.75 -10.43
N CYS A 47 -8.86 -8.85 -9.37
CA CYS A 47 -7.48 -8.35 -9.35
C CYS A 47 -6.60 -9.03 -10.41
N MET A 48 -6.69 -10.34 -10.56
CA MET A 48 -5.97 -11.08 -11.61
C MET A 48 -6.42 -10.67 -13.01
N ASN A 49 -7.73 -10.52 -13.23
CA ASN A 49 -8.31 -10.08 -14.49
C ASN A 49 -7.82 -8.68 -14.89
N TYR A 50 -7.62 -7.79 -13.92
CA TYR A 50 -7.04 -6.48 -14.20
C TYR A 50 -5.65 -6.57 -14.84
N TYR A 51 -4.84 -7.55 -14.43
CA TYR A 51 -3.48 -7.74 -14.96
C TYR A 51 -3.42 -8.61 -16.23
N HIS A 52 -4.53 -9.23 -16.61
CA HIS A 52 -4.60 -9.98 -17.87
C HIS A 52 -4.24 -9.06 -19.02
N ASP A 53 -3.39 -9.53 -19.93
CA ASP A 53 -2.87 -8.78 -21.10
C ASP A 53 -2.08 -7.50 -20.78
N LYS A 54 -1.66 -7.29 -19.52
CA LYS A 54 -0.79 -6.19 -19.12
C LYS A 54 0.62 -6.70 -18.85
N HIS A 55 1.59 -6.01 -19.43
CA HIS A 55 3.00 -6.31 -19.22
C HIS A 55 3.65 -5.27 -18.32
N PHE A 56 4.48 -5.72 -17.37
CA PHE A 56 5.26 -4.85 -16.52
C PHE A 56 6.39 -4.16 -17.30
N ILE A 57 7.02 -4.90 -18.20
CA ILE A 57 8.00 -4.35 -19.14
C ILE A 57 7.27 -4.05 -20.44
N LEU A 58 7.28 -2.78 -20.85
CA LEU A 58 6.65 -2.33 -22.08
C LEU A 58 7.54 -2.66 -23.31
N PRO A 59 6.99 -2.63 -24.53
CA PRO A 59 7.75 -2.95 -25.74
C PRO A 59 8.99 -2.07 -25.98
N ASP A 60 9.00 -0.86 -25.44
CA ASP A 60 10.13 0.08 -25.46
C ASP A 60 11.17 -0.16 -24.36
N GLY A 61 10.98 -1.20 -23.54
CA GLY A 61 11.84 -1.53 -22.40
C GLY A 61 11.57 -0.71 -21.13
N SER A 62 10.66 0.25 -21.15
CA SER A 62 10.27 1.00 -19.97
C SER A 62 9.38 0.18 -19.02
N LEU A 63 9.25 0.61 -17.76
CA LEU A 63 8.43 -0.09 -16.76
C LEU A 63 7.03 0.51 -16.69
N ASN A 64 6.02 -0.35 -16.72
CA ASN A 64 4.63 0.00 -16.51
C ASN A 64 4.34 0.07 -14.99
N ASN A 65 4.94 1.03 -14.31
CA ASN A 65 4.89 1.19 -12.86
C ASN A 65 4.24 2.51 -12.39
N LYS A 66 3.56 3.23 -13.28
CA LYS A 66 2.88 4.50 -12.93
C LYS A 66 1.72 4.28 -11.96
N ILE A 67 0.99 3.19 -12.14
CA ILE A 67 -0.13 2.81 -11.27
C ILE A 67 0.28 1.55 -10.51
N ILE A 68 0.43 1.68 -9.22
CA ILE A 68 0.85 0.59 -8.34
C ILE A 68 -0.34 -0.20 -7.79
N SER A 69 -0.08 -1.42 -7.33
CA SER A 69 -1.10 -2.35 -6.84
C SER A 69 -2.06 -1.77 -5.78
N PRO A 70 -1.63 -0.95 -4.80
CA PRO A 70 -2.53 -0.34 -3.83
C PRO A 70 -3.67 0.48 -4.45
N PHE A 71 -3.40 1.25 -5.50
CA PHE A 71 -4.43 2.00 -6.24
C PHE A 71 -5.38 1.07 -6.98
N ILE A 72 -4.82 0.03 -7.62
CA ILE A 72 -5.59 -0.93 -8.42
C ILE A 72 -6.57 -1.69 -7.51
N PHE A 73 -6.09 -2.20 -6.38
CA PHE A 73 -6.89 -2.95 -5.43
C PHE A 73 -8.00 -2.09 -4.81
N ALA A 74 -7.68 -0.86 -4.41
CA ALA A 74 -8.68 0.07 -3.91
C ALA A 74 -9.76 0.37 -4.96
N ASN A 75 -9.36 0.55 -6.22
CA ASN A 75 -10.30 0.83 -7.30
C ASN A 75 -11.23 -0.36 -7.61
N ILE A 76 -10.71 -1.58 -7.61
CA ILE A 76 -11.51 -2.81 -7.77
C ILE A 76 -12.44 -3.01 -6.56
N ALA A 77 -11.97 -2.73 -5.35
CA ALA A 77 -12.74 -2.89 -4.12
C ALA A 77 -13.98 -1.97 -4.05
N ILE A 78 -14.04 -0.89 -4.84
CA ILE A 78 -15.25 -0.03 -4.96
C ILE A 78 -16.47 -0.86 -5.34
N ASP A 79 -16.36 -1.82 -6.24
CA ASP A 79 -17.46 -2.68 -6.70
C ASP A 79 -17.95 -3.60 -5.57
N TYR A 80 -17.09 -3.83 -4.58
CA TYR A 80 -17.38 -4.56 -3.35
C TYR A 80 -17.93 -3.68 -2.23
N GLY A 81 -17.98 -2.36 -2.44
CA GLY A 81 -18.52 -1.39 -1.48
C GLY A 81 -17.45 -0.66 -0.66
N PHE A 82 -16.17 -0.77 -1.03
CA PHE A 82 -15.06 -0.07 -0.36
C PHE A 82 -15.27 1.44 -0.35
N LYS A 83 -15.03 2.04 0.81
CA LYS A 83 -15.00 3.48 1.02
C LYS A 83 -13.57 3.91 1.33
N PHE A 84 -13.15 5.05 0.80
CA PHE A 84 -11.83 5.60 1.05
C PHE A 84 -11.75 6.23 2.45
N LYS A 85 -11.83 5.37 3.47
CA LYS A 85 -11.70 5.69 4.89
C LYS A 85 -10.75 4.70 5.54
N ASP A 86 -9.89 5.18 6.45
CA ASP A 86 -8.97 4.33 7.20
C ASP A 86 -9.67 3.70 8.40
N GLU A 87 -10.58 2.79 8.12
CA GLU A 87 -11.37 2.04 9.10
C GLU A 87 -11.52 0.58 8.67
N GLU A 88 -11.92 -0.28 9.62
CA GLU A 88 -12.27 -1.66 9.30
C GLU A 88 -13.58 -1.69 8.52
N GLN A 89 -13.61 -2.43 7.40
CA GLN A 89 -14.77 -2.52 6.53
C GLN A 89 -15.05 -3.98 6.17
N ASP A 90 -16.29 -4.41 6.40
CA ASP A 90 -16.84 -5.67 5.92
C ASP A 90 -17.61 -5.42 4.62
N LEU A 91 -17.13 -5.98 3.53
CA LEU A 91 -17.58 -5.69 2.18
C LEU A 91 -18.30 -6.90 1.57
N LYS A 92 -18.85 -6.72 0.37
CA LYS A 92 -19.53 -7.80 -0.37
C LYS A 92 -18.58 -9.01 -0.57
N SER A 93 -19.18 -10.18 -0.70
CA SER A 93 -18.49 -11.45 -0.91
C SER A 93 -17.51 -11.85 0.20
N GLY A 94 -17.68 -11.32 1.41
CA GLY A 94 -16.80 -11.60 2.54
C GLY A 94 -15.43 -10.91 2.46
N LEU A 95 -15.24 -9.95 1.56
CA LEU A 95 -14.03 -9.14 1.53
C LEU A 95 -13.96 -8.28 2.79
N LYS A 96 -12.86 -8.38 3.53
CA LYS A 96 -12.61 -7.59 4.74
C LYS A 96 -11.37 -6.73 4.56
N ILE A 97 -11.51 -5.45 4.85
CA ILE A 97 -10.41 -4.47 4.85
C ILE A 97 -10.15 -4.06 6.29
N TYR A 98 -8.88 -4.03 6.68
CA TYR A 98 -8.45 -3.61 8.01
C TYR A 98 -7.85 -2.21 7.96
N SER A 99 -8.00 -1.47 9.07
CA SER A 99 -7.41 -0.13 9.20
C SER A 99 -5.87 -0.18 9.30
N SER A 100 -5.22 0.93 9.01
CA SER A 100 -3.77 1.10 9.15
C SER A 100 -3.29 0.93 10.60
N SER A 101 -4.18 1.00 11.59
CA SER A 101 -3.86 0.74 13.00
C SER A 101 -3.48 -0.71 13.27
N LEU A 102 -3.95 -1.67 12.44
CA LEU A 102 -3.61 -3.10 12.55
C LEU A 102 -2.44 -3.48 11.66
N PHE A 103 -2.36 -2.90 10.46
CA PHE A 103 -1.35 -3.22 9.45
C PHE A 103 -0.66 -1.93 9.00
N ALA A 104 0.20 -1.40 9.87
CA ALA A 104 0.85 -0.12 9.67
C ALA A 104 1.68 -0.08 8.37
N SER A 105 1.52 0.98 7.60
CA SER A 105 2.28 1.19 6.35
C SER A 105 3.62 1.89 6.57
N ASN A 106 3.87 2.38 7.77
CA ASN A 106 5.16 2.97 8.18
C ASN A 106 5.29 2.96 9.70
N MET A 107 6.44 3.38 10.21
CA MET A 107 6.73 3.36 11.65
C MET A 107 5.93 4.38 12.46
N GLU A 108 5.51 5.48 11.86
CA GLU A 108 4.74 6.54 12.53
C GLU A 108 3.30 6.11 12.82
N LEU A 109 2.79 5.14 12.04
CA LEU A 109 1.46 4.58 12.19
C LEU A 109 1.42 3.35 13.12
N ILE A 110 2.53 3.02 13.79
CA ILE A 110 2.58 1.90 14.73
C ILE A 110 1.76 2.23 15.96
N THR A 111 0.79 1.39 16.25
CA THR A 111 -0.01 1.41 17.48
C THR A 111 0.25 0.14 18.29
N GLU A 112 -0.22 0.11 19.55
CA GLU A 112 -0.18 -1.10 20.37
C GLU A 112 -1.01 -2.26 19.77
N LYS A 113 -1.94 -1.95 18.88
CA LYS A 113 -2.78 -2.91 18.16
C LYS A 113 -2.13 -3.45 16.89
N ALA A 114 -1.00 -2.87 16.46
CA ALA A 114 -0.38 -3.26 15.20
C ALA A 114 0.10 -4.71 15.22
N VAL A 115 -0.41 -5.51 14.31
CA VAL A 115 -0.07 -6.94 14.12
C VAL A 115 1.15 -7.07 13.20
N ALA A 116 1.26 -6.20 12.21
CA ALA A 116 2.36 -6.21 11.25
C ALA A 116 2.64 -4.81 10.70
N ILE A 117 3.86 -4.62 10.18
CA ILE A 117 4.32 -3.37 9.61
C ILE A 117 4.90 -3.64 8.23
N HIS A 118 4.43 -2.88 7.25
CA HIS A 118 5.03 -2.88 5.93
C HIS A 118 6.15 -1.82 5.86
N CYS A 119 7.39 -2.26 5.77
CA CYS A 119 8.55 -1.37 5.76
C CYS A 119 8.71 -0.53 4.47
N CYS A 120 7.86 -0.72 3.47
CA CYS A 120 7.79 0.06 2.22
C CYS A 120 9.17 0.31 1.58
N ALA A 121 10.05 -0.71 1.53
CA ALA A 121 11.43 -0.56 1.05
C ALA A 121 11.51 -0.02 -0.38
N GLY A 122 10.48 -0.27 -1.20
CA GLY A 122 10.36 0.29 -2.55
C GLY A 122 11.48 -0.13 -3.51
N SER A 123 12.13 -1.27 -3.24
CA SER A 123 13.29 -1.76 -3.99
C SER A 123 13.07 -1.86 -5.50
N TRP A 124 11.81 -2.04 -5.93
CA TRP A 124 11.41 -2.10 -7.33
C TRP A 124 11.27 -0.73 -8.02
N ARG A 125 11.21 0.37 -7.23
CA ARG A 125 11.06 1.73 -7.77
C ARG A 125 12.37 2.32 -8.27
N TRP A 126 13.49 1.74 -7.84
CA TRP A 126 14.77 2.33 -8.07
C TRP A 126 15.80 1.28 -8.49
N MET A 127 16.23 1.35 -9.74
CA MET A 127 17.38 0.62 -10.23
C MET A 127 18.57 1.58 -10.27
N PRO A 128 19.61 1.36 -9.42
CA PRO A 128 20.79 2.23 -9.45
C PRO A 128 21.47 2.17 -10.81
N SER A 129 21.80 3.34 -11.33
CA SER A 129 22.54 3.47 -12.59
C SER A 129 24.05 3.12 -12.46
N SER A 130 24.53 2.90 -11.25
CA SER A 130 25.94 2.54 -10.99
C SER A 130 26.09 1.71 -9.72
N SER A 131 27.21 0.96 -9.62
CA SER A 131 27.57 0.16 -8.46
C SER A 131 27.66 0.99 -7.16
N MET A 132 28.13 2.24 -7.26
CA MET A 132 28.24 3.14 -6.11
C MET A 132 26.87 3.59 -5.61
N ALA A 133 25.93 3.89 -6.52
CA ALA A 133 24.56 4.24 -6.18
C ALA A 133 23.85 3.05 -5.50
N TYR A 134 24.11 1.83 -5.95
CA TYR A 134 23.61 0.62 -5.30
C TYR A 134 24.16 0.47 -3.87
N ALA A 135 25.46 0.68 -3.65
CA ALA A 135 26.07 0.61 -2.33
C ALA A 135 25.48 1.65 -1.37
N VAL A 136 25.29 2.89 -1.83
CA VAL A 136 24.67 3.96 -1.03
C VAL A 136 23.24 3.59 -0.62
N GLN A 137 22.46 3.05 -1.54
CA GLN A 137 21.09 2.63 -1.23
C GLN A 137 21.07 1.46 -0.26
N TYR A 138 21.91 0.47 -0.46
CA TYR A 138 22.04 -0.67 0.44
C TYR A 138 22.41 -0.24 1.87
N MET A 139 23.32 0.71 2.01
CA MET A 139 23.67 1.29 3.31
C MET A 139 22.50 2.03 3.96
N LYS A 140 21.72 2.81 3.19
CA LYS A 140 20.50 3.46 3.70
C LYS A 140 19.50 2.44 4.24
N GLU A 141 19.28 1.33 3.55
CA GLU A 141 18.36 0.28 4.03
C GLU A 141 18.90 -0.43 5.29
N ILE A 142 20.21 -0.66 5.39
CA ILE A 142 20.81 -1.19 6.61
C ILE A 142 20.58 -0.25 7.79
N ILE A 143 20.86 1.04 7.62
CA ILE A 143 20.67 2.06 8.67
C ILE A 143 19.20 2.12 9.09
N LYS A 144 18.27 2.15 8.14
CA LYS A 144 16.83 2.12 8.40
C LYS A 144 16.43 0.89 9.24
N ASN A 145 16.92 -0.30 8.88
CA ASN A 145 16.64 -1.53 9.60
C ASN A 145 17.24 -1.53 11.03
N ILE A 146 18.44 -0.96 11.21
CA ILE A 146 19.04 -0.80 12.53
C ILE A 146 18.21 0.15 13.40
N LEU A 147 17.83 1.31 12.87
CA LEU A 147 17.00 2.29 13.56
C LEU A 147 15.65 1.69 13.95
N PHE A 148 15.03 0.92 13.05
CA PHE A 148 13.80 0.19 13.32
C PHE A 148 13.94 -0.77 14.51
N ARG A 149 15.01 -1.60 14.53
CA ARG A 149 15.27 -2.53 15.64
C ARG A 149 15.52 -1.80 16.97
N LEU A 150 16.20 -0.67 16.93
CA LEU A 150 16.44 0.15 18.12
C LEU A 150 15.16 0.77 18.64
N HIS A 151 14.29 1.26 17.75
CA HIS A 151 12.97 1.81 18.10
C HIS A 151 12.08 0.77 18.78
N LEU A 152 11.98 -0.43 18.23
CA LEU A 152 11.22 -1.52 18.83
C LEU A 152 11.77 -1.96 20.20
N ARG A 153 13.09 -1.90 20.40
CA ARG A 153 13.73 -2.19 21.71
C ARG A 153 13.48 -1.07 22.72
N GLY A 154 13.51 0.18 22.31
CA GLY A 154 13.26 1.34 23.17
C GLY A 154 11.82 1.43 23.67
N GLY A 155 10.84 1.00 22.87
CA GLY A 155 9.44 0.95 23.24
C GLY A 155 9.11 -0.04 24.36
N LYS A 156 9.86 -1.14 24.48
CA LYS A 156 9.68 -2.14 25.55
C LYS A 156 10.15 -1.69 26.94
N THR A 157 10.98 -0.66 27.03
CA THR A 157 11.51 -0.17 28.32
C THR A 157 10.66 0.91 28.98
N ARG A 158 9.63 1.43 28.31
CA ARG A 158 8.70 2.42 28.89
C ARG A 158 7.42 1.83 29.51
N GLY A 159 7.21 0.51 29.46
CA GLY A 159 6.01 -0.18 29.94
C GLY A 159 6.11 -0.82 31.32
N THR A 160 7.18 -0.60 32.10
CA THR A 160 7.32 -1.16 33.45
C THR A 160 7.70 -0.08 34.47
N LEU A 161 6.78 0.85 34.71
CA LEU A 161 6.72 1.64 35.94
C LEU A 161 5.29 2.21 36.09
N LYS A 162 4.37 1.41 36.58
CA LYS A 162 3.41 1.60 37.67
C LYS A 162 2.36 0.51 37.62
#